data_de09f59fe6fa257ea47703fd31b8913a
#
_entry.id   de09f59fe6fa257ea47703fd31b8913a
#
_cell.length_a   1.000
_cell.length_b   1.000
_cell.length_c   1.000
_cell.angle_alpha   90.00
_cell.angle_beta   90.00
_cell.angle_gamma   90.00
#
_symmetry.space_group_name_H-M   'P 1'
#
loop_
_entity.id
_entity.type
_entity.pdbx_description
1 polymer ?
#
loop_
_entity_poly.entity_id
_entity_poly.type
_entity_poly.pdbx_seq_one_letter_code
_entity_poly.pdbx_strand_id
1 'polypeptide(L)'
;MQRYPTKQIKIRDVLIGGDAPISVQSMTFSKTKDVKGTLEQIQRLYFAGCDIVRCAVFDKEDASALKEIVAGSPIPVVADIHFNHTYALIVSEFVDAIRINPGNIGSAKNIKAVVDACKQRNLPIRIGVNSGSLEKQFEDRYGRTVEAMVESAMYNIKLLEDFDFTDIKISLKSSNVEHTMQAYRALRPKTNYPFHLGVTEAGTTFHATIKSAIALGGLLLEGIGDTMRVSITGELEEEIKVAKAILKDSGRQKEGLNIISCPTCGRLQADLMAAVKLVEEKTKGIKEPLNVSVMGCVVNAIGEAKGADVAIAFGKGNGMIMRHGEVVARLPESELVDRFLQEIDDEIKSRG
;
A
#
# COMPACT_ATOMS: atom_id res chain seq x y z
N MET A 1 -15.63 -8.46 -3.00
CA MET A 1 -15.33 -9.75 -2.33
C MET A 1 -14.93 -9.47 -0.89
N GLN A 2 -15.40 -10.28 0.07
CA GLN A 2 -15.06 -10.12 1.49
C GLN A 2 -13.58 -10.45 1.74
N ARG A 3 -12.92 -9.73 2.66
CA ARG A 3 -11.55 -10.06 3.07
C ARG A 3 -11.51 -11.36 3.86
N TYR A 4 -10.43 -12.11 3.70
CA TYR A 4 -10.16 -13.23 4.59
C TYR A 4 -10.02 -12.73 6.03
N PRO A 5 -10.63 -13.40 7.02
CA PRO A 5 -10.45 -13.03 8.41
C PRO A 5 -9.01 -13.27 8.83
N THR A 6 -8.40 -12.27 9.45
CA THR A 6 -7.03 -12.34 9.96
C THR A 6 -6.98 -11.89 11.41
N LYS A 7 -5.99 -12.40 12.15
CA LYS A 7 -5.70 -11.90 13.50
C LYS A 7 -5.35 -10.41 13.43
N GLN A 8 -5.95 -9.60 14.29
CA GLN A 8 -5.60 -8.20 14.39
C GLN A 8 -4.35 -8.03 15.28
N ILE A 9 -3.39 -7.25 14.80
CA ILE A 9 -2.22 -6.80 15.55
C ILE A 9 -2.17 -5.27 15.54
N LYS A 10 -1.33 -4.67 16.38
CA LYS A 10 -1.22 -3.22 16.49
C LYS A 10 0.24 -2.78 16.39
N ILE A 11 0.52 -1.74 15.58
CA ILE A 11 1.83 -1.09 15.49
C ILE A 11 1.62 0.36 15.92
N ARG A 12 2.04 0.73 17.12
CA ARG A 12 1.74 1.99 17.80
C ARG A 12 0.22 2.26 17.82
N ASP A 13 -0.29 3.09 16.94
CA ASP A 13 -1.71 3.48 16.79
C ASP A 13 -2.39 2.83 15.57
N VAL A 14 -1.63 2.19 14.69
CA VAL A 14 -2.14 1.57 13.47
C VAL A 14 -2.54 0.11 13.72
N LEU A 15 -3.82 -0.20 13.50
CA LEU A 15 -4.35 -1.56 13.52
C LEU A 15 -4.12 -2.25 12.18
N ILE A 16 -3.73 -3.53 12.20
CA ILE A 16 -3.45 -4.34 11.00
C ILE A 16 -4.17 -5.68 11.14
N GLY A 17 -4.86 -6.09 10.09
CA GLY A 17 -5.65 -7.32 10.11
C GLY A 17 -7.06 -7.11 10.68
N GLY A 18 -7.85 -8.17 10.75
CA GLY A 18 -9.26 -8.08 11.08
C GLY A 18 -10.00 -7.17 10.10
N ASP A 19 -10.84 -6.29 10.64
CA ASP A 19 -11.60 -5.31 9.85
C ASP A 19 -10.88 -3.97 9.66
N ALA A 20 -9.64 -3.84 10.15
CA ALA A 20 -8.87 -2.60 10.02
C ALA A 20 -8.63 -2.25 8.53
N PRO A 21 -8.56 -0.96 8.17
CA PRO A 21 -8.16 -0.54 6.83
C PRO A 21 -6.82 -1.13 6.42
N ILE A 22 -6.62 -1.37 5.13
CA ILE A 22 -5.34 -1.86 4.62
C ILE A 22 -4.33 -0.72 4.67
N SER A 23 -3.29 -0.86 5.49
CA SER A 23 -2.29 0.18 5.66
C SER A 23 -1.22 0.16 4.57
N VAL A 24 -0.78 1.36 4.19
CA VAL A 24 0.32 1.57 3.24
C VAL A 24 1.61 1.82 4.00
N GLN A 25 2.61 1.00 3.74
CA GLN A 25 3.95 1.15 4.28
C GLN A 25 4.93 1.55 3.19
N SER A 26 5.89 2.43 3.51
CA SER A 26 7.08 2.67 2.68
C SER A 26 8.37 2.47 3.48
N MET A 27 9.51 2.80 2.89
CA MET A 27 10.82 2.63 3.50
C MET A 27 11.72 3.79 3.10
N THR A 28 12.43 4.37 4.08
CA THR A 28 13.43 5.40 3.80
C THR A 28 14.60 4.82 3.01
N PHE A 29 15.23 5.64 2.17
CA PHE A 29 16.45 5.29 1.44
C PHE A 29 17.69 6.03 1.97
N SER A 30 17.52 7.03 2.86
CA SER A 30 18.62 7.64 3.61
C SER A 30 19.32 6.59 4.48
N LYS A 31 20.59 6.77 4.77
CA LYS A 31 21.24 6.01 5.83
C LYS A 31 20.56 6.37 7.14
N THR A 32 20.12 5.37 7.91
CA THR A 32 19.33 5.58 9.14
C THR A 32 20.09 6.44 10.17
N LYS A 33 21.42 6.36 10.22
CA LYS A 33 22.26 7.22 11.05
C LYS A 33 22.25 8.70 10.67
N ASP A 34 21.83 9.06 9.47
CA ASP A 34 21.46 10.42 9.10
C ASP A 34 20.04 10.72 9.59
N VAL A 35 19.94 11.05 10.87
CA VAL A 35 18.66 11.31 11.56
C VAL A 35 17.85 12.39 10.85
N LYS A 36 18.50 13.51 10.51
CA LYS A 36 17.81 14.63 9.87
C LYS A 36 17.26 14.25 8.51
N GLY A 37 18.09 13.68 7.62
CA GLY A 37 17.65 13.25 6.29
C GLY A 37 16.59 12.16 6.35
N THR A 38 16.66 11.27 7.35
CA THR A 38 15.64 10.23 7.56
C THR A 38 14.32 10.84 8.02
N LEU A 39 14.32 11.79 8.95
CA LEU A 39 13.10 12.47 9.39
C LEU A 39 12.46 13.32 8.29
N GLU A 40 13.25 13.98 7.46
CA GLU A 40 12.75 14.71 6.28
C GLU A 40 12.02 13.76 5.32
N GLN A 41 12.56 12.57 5.04
CA GLN A 41 11.91 11.56 4.22
C GLN A 41 10.62 11.04 4.88
N ILE A 42 10.64 10.77 6.17
CA ILE A 42 9.44 10.34 6.93
C ILE A 42 8.34 11.40 6.85
N GLN A 43 8.70 12.68 6.97
CA GLN A 43 7.76 13.79 6.88
C GLN A 43 7.11 13.86 5.47
N ARG A 44 7.90 13.70 4.39
CA ARG A 44 7.41 13.63 3.01
C ARG A 44 6.43 12.46 2.84
N LEU A 45 6.80 11.27 3.36
CA LEU A 45 5.95 10.08 3.32
C LEU A 45 4.64 10.28 4.10
N TYR A 46 4.69 10.89 5.27
CA TYR A 46 3.50 11.22 6.07
C TYR A 46 2.55 12.13 5.31
N PHE A 47 3.03 13.22 4.70
CA PHE A 47 2.19 14.10 3.89
C PHE A 47 1.64 13.44 2.63
N ALA A 48 2.36 12.47 2.05
CA ALA A 48 1.84 11.66 0.96
C ALA A 48 0.74 10.66 1.44
N GLY A 49 0.62 10.48 2.77
CA GLY A 49 -0.35 9.59 3.42
C GLY A 49 0.13 8.16 3.56
N CYS A 50 1.42 7.98 3.88
CA CYS A 50 1.98 6.73 4.37
C CYS A 50 1.53 6.49 5.80
N ASP A 51 1.13 5.26 6.13
CA ASP A 51 0.65 4.92 7.47
C ASP A 51 1.78 4.41 8.37
N ILE A 52 2.80 3.77 7.80
CA ILE A 52 3.90 3.13 8.54
C ILE A 52 5.19 3.31 7.74
N VAL A 53 6.27 3.68 8.38
CA VAL A 53 7.60 3.74 7.74
C VAL A 53 8.52 2.63 8.25
N ARG A 54 9.41 2.15 7.39
CA ARG A 54 10.46 1.21 7.73
C ARG A 54 11.83 1.84 7.50
N CYS A 55 12.73 1.66 8.47
CA CYS A 55 14.13 2.10 8.38
C CYS A 55 15.07 0.90 8.45
N ALA A 56 16.10 0.88 7.63
CA ALA A 56 17.11 -0.17 7.65
C ALA A 56 18.04 -0.02 8.86
N VAL A 57 18.46 -1.14 9.45
CA VAL A 57 19.46 -1.17 10.52
C VAL A 57 20.62 -2.03 10.06
N PHE A 58 21.66 -1.38 9.59
CA PHE A 58 22.84 -2.04 9.07
C PHE A 58 23.96 -2.19 10.10
N ASP A 59 24.12 -1.18 10.95
CA ASP A 59 25.15 -1.11 11.98
C ASP A 59 24.62 -0.59 13.33
N LYS A 60 25.50 -0.49 14.32
CA LYS A 60 25.16 0.02 15.67
C LYS A 60 24.78 1.50 15.65
N GLU A 61 25.35 2.29 14.75
CA GLU A 61 25.03 3.71 14.62
C GLU A 61 23.60 3.89 14.13
N ASP A 62 23.18 3.10 13.11
CA ASP A 62 21.80 3.07 12.65
C ASP A 62 20.83 2.66 13.78
N ALA A 63 21.20 1.62 14.55
CA ALA A 63 20.38 1.17 15.66
C ALA A 63 20.20 2.26 16.72
N SER A 64 21.26 3.01 17.04
CA SER A 64 21.22 4.08 18.03
C SER A 64 20.42 5.30 17.53
N ALA A 65 20.55 5.65 16.26
CA ALA A 65 19.87 6.78 15.62
C ALA A 65 18.33 6.61 15.60
N LEU A 66 17.84 5.38 15.54
CA LEU A 66 16.40 5.09 15.53
C LEU A 66 15.68 5.62 16.77
N LYS A 67 16.35 5.77 17.91
CA LYS A 67 15.73 6.35 19.11
C LYS A 67 15.23 7.79 18.86
N GLU A 68 16.03 8.60 18.23
CA GLU A 68 15.67 9.99 17.89
C GLU A 68 14.68 10.02 16.72
N ILE A 69 14.85 9.15 15.72
CA ILE A 69 13.94 9.05 14.58
C ILE A 69 12.52 8.68 15.04
N VAL A 70 12.39 7.69 15.93
CA VAL A 70 11.08 7.28 16.46
C VAL A 70 10.42 8.41 17.25
N ALA A 71 11.20 9.13 18.06
CA ALA A 71 10.69 10.28 18.83
C ALA A 71 10.20 11.43 17.93
N GLY A 72 10.84 11.66 16.78
CA GLY A 72 10.48 12.70 15.83
C GLY A 72 9.50 12.26 14.72
N SER A 73 9.18 10.97 14.63
CA SER A 73 8.33 10.45 13.56
C SER A 73 6.83 10.61 13.86
N PRO A 74 6.04 11.24 12.96
CA PRO A 74 4.59 11.33 13.09
C PRO A 74 3.88 9.99 12.85
N ILE A 75 4.54 9.01 12.23
CA ILE A 75 4.00 7.69 11.90
C ILE A 75 4.85 6.57 12.52
N PRO A 76 4.29 5.37 12.77
CA PRO A 76 5.02 4.24 13.33
C PRO A 76 6.27 3.87 12.54
N VAL A 77 7.35 3.54 13.25
CA VAL A 77 8.65 3.18 12.69
C VAL A 77 8.95 1.70 12.91
N VAL A 78 9.18 0.98 11.81
CA VAL A 78 9.59 -0.44 11.81
C VAL A 78 11.10 -0.54 11.60
N ALA A 79 11.81 -1.20 12.50
CA ALA A 79 13.23 -1.53 12.30
C ALA A 79 13.37 -2.76 11.39
N ASP A 80 14.18 -2.65 10.34
CA ASP A 80 14.48 -3.74 9.41
C ASP A 80 15.83 -4.37 9.76
N ILE A 81 15.79 -5.51 10.43
CA ILE A 81 16.98 -6.18 10.96
C ILE A 81 17.43 -7.29 10.01
N HIS A 82 18.70 -7.23 9.64
CA HIS A 82 19.39 -8.25 8.87
C HIS A 82 20.66 -8.71 9.61
N PHE A 83 21.02 -9.99 9.47
CA PHE A 83 22.24 -10.64 9.95
C PHE A 83 22.52 -10.60 11.46
N ASN A 84 22.39 -9.45 12.12
CA ASN A 84 22.79 -9.31 13.51
C ASN A 84 21.58 -9.06 14.42
N HIS A 85 21.17 -10.10 15.16
CA HIS A 85 20.06 -10.05 16.11
C HIS A 85 20.29 -9.07 17.27
N THR A 86 21.57 -8.73 17.61
CA THR A 86 21.85 -7.80 18.71
C THR A 86 21.30 -6.40 18.45
N TYR A 87 21.23 -6.01 17.18
CA TYR A 87 20.60 -4.73 16.82
C TYR A 87 19.09 -4.75 17.08
N ALA A 88 18.43 -5.91 16.88
CA ALA A 88 17.02 -6.05 17.25
C ALA A 88 16.80 -5.85 18.76
N LEU A 89 17.72 -6.34 19.61
CA LEU A 89 17.64 -6.15 21.05
C LEU A 89 17.79 -4.66 21.43
N ILE A 90 18.71 -3.95 20.78
CA ILE A 90 18.90 -2.51 21.02
C ILE A 90 17.64 -1.72 20.61
N VAL A 91 17.15 -1.93 19.38
CA VAL A 91 16.04 -1.14 18.85
C VAL A 91 14.69 -1.49 19.48
N SER A 92 14.52 -2.70 20.02
CA SER A 92 13.29 -3.11 20.70
C SER A 92 12.90 -2.20 21.86
N GLU A 93 13.85 -1.45 22.42
CA GLU A 93 13.60 -0.51 23.50
C GLU A 93 12.73 0.70 23.07
N PHE A 94 12.64 1.03 21.78
CA PHE A 94 11.98 2.27 21.34
C PHE A 94 11.22 2.20 20.01
N VAL A 95 11.44 1.19 19.15
CA VAL A 95 10.69 1.08 17.89
C VAL A 95 9.26 0.57 18.08
N ASP A 96 8.45 0.71 17.05
CA ASP A 96 7.03 0.31 17.08
C ASP A 96 6.80 -1.13 16.56
N ALA A 97 7.72 -1.66 15.76
CA ALA A 97 7.73 -3.05 15.29
C ALA A 97 9.10 -3.44 14.75
N ILE A 98 9.36 -4.74 14.65
CA ILE A 98 10.60 -5.26 14.07
C ILE A 98 10.28 -6.14 12.86
N ARG A 99 11.08 -6.00 11.80
CA ARG A 99 11.09 -6.96 10.70
C ARG A 99 12.38 -7.76 10.76
N ILE A 100 12.24 -9.07 10.72
CA ILE A 100 13.35 -9.99 10.55
C ILE A 100 13.27 -10.72 9.22
N ASN A 101 14.42 -11.08 8.65
CA ASN A 101 14.51 -12.02 7.55
C ASN A 101 15.05 -13.35 8.11
N PRO A 102 14.22 -14.40 8.13
CA PRO A 102 14.60 -15.67 8.73
C PRO A 102 15.85 -16.28 8.09
N GLY A 103 16.03 -16.07 6.77
CA GLY A 103 17.18 -16.61 6.02
C GLY A 103 18.54 -16.04 6.42
N ASN A 104 18.57 -14.95 7.21
CA ASN A 104 19.84 -14.32 7.55
C ASN A 104 19.94 -13.77 8.99
N ILE A 105 18.95 -13.99 9.87
CA ILE A 105 18.99 -13.53 11.28
C ILE A 105 19.80 -14.47 12.18
N GLY A 106 20.06 -15.69 11.74
CA GLY A 106 20.85 -16.68 12.46
C GLY A 106 20.03 -17.79 13.12
N SER A 107 20.52 -18.32 14.25
CA SER A 107 19.97 -19.51 14.91
C SER A 107 18.64 -19.25 15.62
N ALA A 108 17.89 -20.33 15.93
CA ALA A 108 16.69 -20.28 16.77
C ALA A 108 16.92 -19.60 18.14
N LYS A 109 18.14 -19.72 18.72
CA LYS A 109 18.52 -19.01 19.94
C LYS A 109 18.51 -17.49 19.75
N ASN A 110 18.99 -17.00 18.61
CA ASN A 110 18.99 -15.58 18.30
C ASN A 110 17.56 -15.07 18.09
N ILE A 111 16.74 -15.84 17.38
CA ILE A 111 15.33 -15.52 17.18
C ILE A 111 14.59 -15.47 18.52
N LYS A 112 14.86 -16.44 19.43
CA LYS A 112 14.27 -16.43 20.76
C LYS A 112 14.62 -15.16 21.54
N ALA A 113 15.87 -14.73 21.52
CA ALA A 113 16.27 -13.49 22.20
C ALA A 113 15.51 -12.26 21.65
N VAL A 114 15.30 -12.17 20.33
CA VAL A 114 14.50 -11.11 19.71
C VAL A 114 13.04 -11.21 20.13
N VAL A 115 12.46 -12.41 20.14
CA VAL A 115 11.08 -12.64 20.60
C VAL A 115 10.91 -12.23 22.05
N ASP A 116 11.83 -12.62 22.94
CA ASP A 116 11.78 -12.27 24.37
C ASP A 116 11.81 -10.75 24.57
N ALA A 117 12.65 -10.03 23.83
CA ALA A 117 12.69 -8.56 23.85
C ALA A 117 11.39 -7.94 23.29
N CYS A 118 10.84 -8.47 22.22
CA CYS A 118 9.57 -7.99 21.66
C CYS A 118 8.38 -8.22 22.59
N LYS A 119 8.33 -9.36 23.31
CA LYS A 119 7.30 -9.65 24.31
C LYS A 119 7.26 -8.60 25.42
N GLN A 120 8.43 -8.18 25.94
CA GLN A 120 8.50 -7.19 27.03
C GLN A 120 7.86 -5.85 26.67
N ARG A 121 7.81 -5.52 25.39
CA ARG A 121 7.31 -4.24 24.87
C ARG A 121 6.04 -4.38 24.01
N ASN A 122 5.49 -5.58 23.88
CA ASN A 122 4.35 -5.88 22.99
C ASN A 122 4.60 -5.43 21.55
N LEU A 123 5.81 -5.64 21.04
CA LEU A 123 6.20 -5.26 19.69
C LEU A 123 5.85 -6.38 18.71
N PRO A 124 5.08 -6.12 17.66
CA PRO A 124 4.84 -7.13 16.64
C PRO A 124 6.08 -7.39 15.78
N ILE A 125 6.24 -8.66 15.37
CA ILE A 125 7.32 -9.09 14.49
C ILE A 125 6.77 -9.36 13.09
N ARG A 126 7.43 -8.81 12.06
CA ARG A 126 7.18 -9.24 10.70
C ARG A 126 8.21 -10.29 10.27
N ILE A 127 7.74 -11.48 9.92
CA ILE A 127 8.49 -12.50 9.20
C ILE A 127 8.53 -12.09 7.73
N GLY A 128 9.72 -11.78 7.21
CA GLY A 128 9.90 -11.30 5.84
C GLY A 128 10.68 -12.31 4.98
N VAL A 129 9.99 -13.24 4.34
CA VAL A 129 10.59 -14.20 3.41
C VAL A 129 10.74 -13.54 2.03
N ASN A 130 11.92 -13.59 1.46
CA ASN A 130 12.21 -13.17 0.09
C ASN A 130 12.78 -14.34 -0.70
N SER A 131 12.34 -14.54 -1.93
CA SER A 131 12.84 -15.61 -2.80
C SER A 131 14.34 -15.56 -3.07
N GLY A 132 14.96 -14.37 -2.98
CA GLY A 132 16.40 -14.16 -3.15
C GLY A 132 17.25 -14.41 -1.91
N SER A 133 16.66 -14.70 -0.73
CA SER A 133 17.37 -14.89 0.54
C SER A 133 16.63 -15.89 1.43
N LEU A 134 16.29 -17.05 0.87
CA LEU A 134 15.72 -18.18 1.61
C LEU A 134 16.76 -18.81 2.54
N GLU A 135 16.30 -19.45 3.61
CA GLU A 135 17.16 -20.30 4.42
C GLU A 135 17.67 -21.48 3.58
N LYS A 136 18.97 -21.77 3.73
CA LYS A 136 19.67 -22.79 2.94
C LYS A 136 18.94 -24.14 2.95
N GLN A 137 18.37 -24.55 4.09
CA GLN A 137 17.65 -25.82 4.21
C GLN A 137 16.42 -25.90 3.29
N PHE A 138 15.73 -24.79 3.01
CA PHE A 138 14.59 -24.76 2.10
C PHE A 138 15.03 -24.61 0.65
N GLU A 139 16.07 -23.79 0.39
CA GLU A 139 16.65 -23.66 -0.95
C GLU A 139 17.26 -24.98 -1.43
N ASP A 140 17.98 -25.70 -0.58
CA ASP A 140 18.58 -27.01 -0.92
C ASP A 140 17.53 -28.09 -1.18
N ARG A 141 16.38 -28.04 -0.48
CA ARG A 141 15.32 -29.05 -0.60
C ARG A 141 14.34 -28.77 -1.74
N TYR A 142 13.97 -27.53 -1.95
CA TYR A 142 12.87 -27.14 -2.85
C TYR A 142 13.31 -26.19 -3.97
N GLY A 143 14.57 -25.76 -3.99
CA GLY A 143 15.03 -24.69 -4.88
C GLY A 143 14.40 -23.33 -4.54
N ARG A 144 14.49 -22.39 -5.47
CA ARG A 144 13.86 -21.05 -5.33
C ARG A 144 12.43 -21.04 -5.83
N THR A 145 11.59 -21.84 -5.21
CA THR A 145 10.19 -22.06 -5.61
C THR A 145 9.20 -21.39 -4.66
N VAL A 146 7.95 -21.37 -5.07
CA VAL A 146 6.82 -20.96 -4.23
C VAL A 146 6.72 -21.84 -2.99
N GLU A 147 6.92 -23.16 -3.15
CA GLU A 147 6.89 -24.11 -2.06
C GLU A 147 7.96 -23.79 -1.01
N ALA A 148 9.21 -23.51 -1.42
CA ALA A 148 10.27 -23.09 -0.51
C ALA A 148 9.90 -21.83 0.31
N MET A 149 9.27 -20.86 -0.33
CA MET A 149 8.82 -19.62 0.35
C MET A 149 7.74 -19.91 1.39
N VAL A 150 6.78 -20.77 1.07
CA VAL A 150 5.67 -21.14 1.96
C VAL A 150 6.18 -21.97 3.14
N GLU A 151 7.04 -22.97 2.90
CA GLU A 151 7.62 -23.81 3.95
C GLU A 151 8.54 -23.00 4.89
N SER A 152 9.35 -22.08 4.35
CA SER A 152 10.12 -21.13 5.15
C SER A 152 9.20 -20.28 6.05
N ALA A 153 8.12 -19.75 5.50
CA ALA A 153 7.17 -18.95 6.30
C ALA A 153 6.51 -19.78 7.41
N MET A 154 6.01 -20.98 7.10
CA MET A 154 5.39 -21.89 8.07
C MET A 154 6.33 -22.33 9.17
N TYR A 155 7.58 -22.66 8.82
CA TYR A 155 8.61 -22.99 9.79
C TYR A 155 8.83 -21.86 10.80
N ASN A 156 8.96 -20.62 10.29
CA ASN A 156 9.23 -19.47 11.16
C ASN A 156 7.99 -19.02 11.95
N ILE A 157 6.78 -19.19 11.42
CA ILE A 157 5.55 -19.01 12.19
C ILE A 157 5.55 -19.96 13.37
N LYS A 158 5.74 -21.27 13.10
CA LYS A 158 5.77 -22.29 14.15
C LYS A 158 6.86 -22.02 15.18
N LEU A 159 8.05 -21.60 14.75
CA LEU A 159 9.15 -21.27 15.66
C LEU A 159 8.79 -20.12 16.61
N LEU A 160 8.08 -19.08 16.15
CA LEU A 160 7.63 -18.00 17.01
C LEU A 160 6.51 -18.45 17.93
N GLU A 161 5.58 -19.29 17.45
CA GLU A 161 4.50 -19.89 18.24
C GLU A 161 5.07 -20.82 19.34
N ASP A 162 6.09 -21.61 19.05
CA ASP A 162 6.79 -22.45 20.04
C ASP A 162 7.47 -21.60 21.14
N PHE A 163 7.70 -20.32 20.88
CA PHE A 163 8.13 -19.33 21.87
C PHE A 163 6.95 -18.53 22.47
N ASP A 164 5.69 -19.00 22.34
CA ASP A 164 4.47 -18.30 22.80
C ASP A 164 4.37 -16.86 22.24
N PHE A 165 4.74 -16.65 20.98
CA PHE A 165 4.66 -15.35 20.33
C PHE A 165 3.72 -15.39 19.13
N THR A 166 2.68 -14.55 19.17
CA THR A 166 1.62 -14.57 18.16
C THR A 166 1.30 -13.18 17.57
N ASP A 167 2.04 -12.14 17.93
CA ASP A 167 1.90 -10.83 17.28
C ASP A 167 2.76 -10.76 16.03
N ILE A 168 2.36 -11.60 15.06
CA ILE A 168 3.10 -11.90 13.84
C ILE A 168 2.41 -11.27 12.65
N LYS A 169 3.21 -10.73 11.73
CA LYS A 169 2.84 -10.33 10.37
C LYS A 169 3.76 -11.01 9.38
N ILE A 170 3.25 -11.40 8.21
CA ILE A 170 4.02 -12.20 7.26
C ILE A 170 4.12 -11.50 5.91
N SER A 171 5.28 -11.57 5.28
CA SER A 171 5.46 -11.17 3.89
C SER A 171 6.23 -12.20 3.09
N LEU A 172 5.73 -12.53 1.91
CA LEU A 172 6.34 -13.42 0.92
C LEU A 172 6.58 -12.61 -0.36
N LYS A 173 7.82 -12.30 -0.66
CA LYS A 173 8.17 -11.43 -1.77
C LYS A 173 9.07 -12.10 -2.78
N SER A 174 8.73 -11.92 -4.04
CA SER A 174 9.57 -12.27 -5.18
C SER A 174 9.60 -11.11 -6.18
N SER A 175 10.60 -11.04 -7.04
CA SER A 175 10.62 -10.16 -8.22
C SER A 175 9.70 -10.68 -9.33
N ASN A 176 9.31 -11.96 -9.26
CA ASN A 176 8.33 -12.60 -10.12
C ASN A 176 6.92 -12.39 -9.55
N VAL A 177 6.04 -11.77 -10.35
CA VAL A 177 4.65 -11.45 -10.00
C VAL A 177 3.85 -12.72 -9.71
N GLU A 178 3.97 -13.73 -10.57
CA GLU A 178 3.24 -14.99 -10.45
C GLU A 178 3.65 -15.75 -9.17
N HIS A 179 4.96 -15.87 -8.92
CA HIS A 179 5.46 -16.50 -7.68
C HIS A 179 4.97 -15.76 -6.44
N THR A 180 4.96 -14.42 -6.46
CA THR A 180 4.43 -13.63 -5.35
C THR A 180 2.97 -13.96 -5.08
N MET A 181 2.13 -13.95 -6.11
CA MET A 181 0.70 -14.25 -5.98
C MET A 181 0.44 -15.69 -5.50
N GLN A 182 1.12 -16.66 -6.12
CA GLN A 182 0.98 -18.08 -5.76
C GLN A 182 1.43 -18.35 -4.32
N ALA A 183 2.49 -17.70 -3.84
CA ALA A 183 2.98 -17.87 -2.47
C ALA A 183 1.95 -17.39 -1.44
N TYR A 184 1.33 -16.22 -1.63
CA TYR A 184 0.28 -15.74 -0.73
C TYR A 184 -1.00 -16.59 -0.80
N ARG A 185 -1.40 -17.04 -1.99
CA ARG A 185 -2.56 -17.95 -2.16
C ARG A 185 -2.32 -19.27 -1.46
N ALA A 186 -1.13 -19.86 -1.59
CA ALA A 186 -0.76 -21.12 -0.97
C ALA A 186 -0.62 -21.01 0.56
N LEU A 187 -0.17 -19.86 1.08
CA LEU A 187 -0.03 -19.65 2.51
C LEU A 187 -1.36 -19.29 3.19
N ARG A 188 -2.30 -18.61 2.50
CA ARG A 188 -3.54 -18.11 3.11
C ARG A 188 -4.36 -19.17 3.86
N PRO A 189 -4.61 -20.38 3.33
CA PRO A 189 -5.36 -21.41 4.04
C PRO A 189 -4.62 -22.04 5.23
N LYS A 190 -3.29 -21.80 5.35
CA LYS A 190 -2.45 -22.43 6.38
C LYS A 190 -2.31 -21.57 7.64
N THR A 191 -2.70 -20.28 7.61
CA THR A 191 -2.55 -19.36 8.73
C THR A 191 -3.56 -18.21 8.69
N ASN A 192 -3.90 -17.66 9.86
CA ASN A 192 -4.76 -16.48 10.00
C ASN A 192 -3.97 -15.20 10.32
N TYR A 193 -2.66 -15.23 10.31
CA TYR A 193 -1.86 -14.02 10.53
C TYR A 193 -2.01 -13.03 9.37
N PRO A 194 -1.92 -11.71 9.65
CA PRO A 194 -2.03 -10.66 8.63
C PRO A 194 -0.85 -10.70 7.66
N PHE A 195 -1.17 -10.41 6.38
CA PHE A 195 -0.19 -10.40 5.30
C PHE A 195 0.21 -8.98 4.91
N HIS A 196 1.53 -8.80 4.76
CA HIS A 196 2.13 -7.60 4.18
C HIS A 196 2.49 -7.86 2.72
N LEU A 197 1.67 -7.38 1.82
CA LEU A 197 1.86 -7.58 0.38
C LEU A 197 3.00 -6.72 -0.18
N GLY A 198 3.69 -7.22 -1.19
CA GLY A 198 4.68 -6.46 -1.94
C GLY A 198 5.41 -7.31 -2.94
N VAL A 199 5.81 -6.68 -4.05
CA VAL A 199 6.78 -7.22 -5.01
C VAL A 199 8.13 -6.61 -4.68
N THR A 200 9.19 -7.41 -4.67
CA THR A 200 10.57 -6.90 -4.50
C THR A 200 11.21 -6.65 -5.86
N GLU A 201 12.15 -5.69 -5.92
CA GLU A 201 12.92 -5.40 -7.14
C GLU A 201 12.02 -5.16 -8.37
N ALA A 202 10.96 -4.35 -8.16
CA ALA A 202 9.93 -4.16 -9.17
C ALA A 202 10.38 -3.26 -10.35
N GLY A 203 11.44 -2.47 -10.17
CA GLY A 203 12.03 -1.61 -11.18
C GLY A 203 11.60 -0.15 -11.09
N THR A 204 11.73 0.58 -12.20
CA THR A 204 11.34 2.00 -12.31
C THR A 204 9.82 2.17 -12.26
N THR A 205 9.35 3.41 -12.07
CA THR A 205 7.95 3.75 -11.81
C THR A 205 6.96 3.03 -12.72
N PHE A 206 7.17 3.03 -14.03
CA PHE A 206 6.24 2.39 -14.97
C PHE A 206 6.13 0.88 -14.74
N HIS A 207 7.25 0.16 -14.76
CA HIS A 207 7.24 -1.30 -14.59
C HIS A 207 6.84 -1.73 -13.18
N ALA A 208 7.29 -0.99 -12.17
CA ALA A 208 6.93 -1.26 -10.78
C ALA A 208 5.43 -1.06 -10.53
N THR A 209 4.81 -0.04 -11.15
CA THR A 209 3.37 0.17 -11.10
C THR A 209 2.61 -1.02 -11.68
N ILE A 210 2.98 -1.47 -12.88
CA ILE A 210 2.33 -2.61 -13.55
C ILE A 210 2.47 -3.89 -12.71
N LYS A 211 3.69 -4.23 -12.28
CA LYS A 211 3.93 -5.43 -11.46
C LYS A 211 3.14 -5.39 -10.14
N SER A 212 3.15 -4.23 -9.47
CA SER A 212 2.43 -4.06 -8.21
C SER A 212 0.91 -4.08 -8.41
N ALA A 213 0.39 -3.46 -9.45
CA ALA A 213 -1.04 -3.48 -9.76
C ALA A 213 -1.53 -4.92 -10.01
N ILE A 214 -0.79 -5.71 -10.79
CA ILE A 214 -1.13 -7.11 -11.06
C ILE A 214 -1.05 -7.94 -9.78
N ALA A 215 0.09 -7.91 -9.07
CA ALA A 215 0.30 -8.78 -7.92
C ALA A 215 -0.56 -8.36 -6.71
N LEU A 216 -0.46 -7.10 -6.29
CA LEU A 216 -1.13 -6.63 -5.09
C LEU A 216 -2.62 -6.41 -5.35
N GLY A 217 -2.97 -5.78 -6.47
CA GLY A 217 -4.36 -5.58 -6.87
C GLY A 217 -5.10 -6.90 -7.05
N GLY A 218 -4.50 -7.89 -7.72
CA GLY A 218 -5.06 -9.23 -7.87
C GLY A 218 -5.32 -9.91 -6.52
N LEU A 219 -4.34 -9.92 -5.60
CA LEU A 219 -4.51 -10.48 -4.26
C LEU A 219 -5.57 -9.74 -3.44
N LEU A 220 -5.61 -8.41 -3.52
CA LEU A 220 -6.62 -7.61 -2.84
C LEU A 220 -8.03 -7.90 -3.36
N LEU A 221 -8.22 -8.06 -4.66
CA LEU A 221 -9.50 -8.46 -5.24
C LEU A 221 -9.95 -9.84 -4.73
N GLU A 222 -9.02 -10.76 -4.47
CA GLU A 222 -9.28 -12.06 -3.86
C GLU A 222 -9.51 -11.99 -2.34
N GLY A 223 -9.42 -10.83 -1.71
CA GLY A 223 -9.58 -10.66 -0.26
C GLY A 223 -8.31 -10.94 0.56
N ILE A 224 -7.16 -11.07 -0.10
CA ILE A 224 -5.87 -11.37 0.54
C ILE A 224 -5.07 -10.09 0.71
N GLY A 225 -4.66 -9.77 1.94
CA GLY A 225 -3.78 -8.65 2.27
C GLY A 225 -4.34 -7.71 3.33
N ASP A 226 -3.46 -7.27 4.23
CA ASP A 226 -3.79 -6.46 5.40
C ASP A 226 -2.95 -5.19 5.48
N THR A 227 -1.78 -5.20 4.85
CA THR A 227 -0.90 -4.06 4.66
C THR A 227 -0.07 -4.27 3.40
N MET A 228 0.44 -3.20 2.80
CA MET A 228 1.16 -3.32 1.53
C MET A 228 2.30 -2.33 1.41
N ARG A 229 3.28 -2.67 0.55
CA ARG A 229 4.29 -1.74 0.06
C ARG A 229 4.48 -1.92 -1.44
N VAL A 230 4.36 -0.83 -2.18
CA VAL A 230 4.87 -0.73 -3.54
C VAL A 230 6.36 -0.36 -3.45
N SER A 231 7.21 -1.00 -4.23
CA SER A 231 8.65 -0.71 -4.28
C SER A 231 9.00 -0.14 -5.64
N ILE A 232 9.50 1.09 -5.67
CA ILE A 232 9.84 1.83 -6.90
C ILE A 232 11.28 2.32 -6.82
N THR A 233 12.04 2.15 -7.90
CA THR A 233 13.31 2.87 -8.08
C THR A 233 12.97 4.28 -8.57
N GLY A 234 12.74 5.21 -7.62
CA GLY A 234 12.26 6.57 -7.89
C GLY A 234 11.94 7.34 -6.60
N GLU A 235 11.10 8.37 -6.71
CA GLU A 235 10.68 9.17 -5.57
C GLU A 235 9.77 8.40 -4.61
N LEU A 236 9.92 8.64 -3.30
CA LEU A 236 9.18 7.93 -2.25
C LEU A 236 7.67 8.12 -2.34
N GLU A 237 7.24 9.32 -2.69
CA GLU A 237 5.83 9.67 -2.79
C GLU A 237 5.11 8.90 -3.90
N GLU A 238 5.84 8.50 -4.95
CA GLU A 238 5.29 7.66 -6.03
C GLU A 238 4.91 6.25 -5.52
N GLU A 239 5.66 5.69 -4.54
CA GLU A 239 5.28 4.43 -3.90
C GLU A 239 3.88 4.56 -3.24
N ILE A 240 3.63 5.67 -2.53
CA ILE A 240 2.37 5.92 -1.84
C ILE A 240 1.23 6.18 -2.82
N LYS A 241 1.48 7.00 -3.84
CA LYS A 241 0.51 7.31 -4.88
C LYS A 241 0.02 6.05 -5.59
N VAL A 242 0.95 5.19 -6.01
CA VAL A 242 0.62 3.91 -6.67
C VAL A 242 -0.09 2.96 -5.71
N ALA A 243 0.34 2.87 -4.45
CA ALA A 243 -0.32 2.02 -3.45
C ALA A 243 -1.78 2.44 -3.22
N LYS A 244 -2.03 3.75 -3.06
CA LYS A 244 -3.39 4.29 -2.89
C LYS A 244 -4.25 4.07 -4.12
N ALA A 245 -3.71 4.22 -5.33
CA ALA A 245 -4.43 3.91 -6.57
C ALA A 245 -4.83 2.43 -6.61
N ILE A 246 -3.91 1.50 -6.28
CA ILE A 246 -4.22 0.07 -6.21
C ILE A 246 -5.33 -0.21 -5.17
N LEU A 247 -5.27 0.38 -3.98
CA LEU A 247 -6.30 0.20 -2.95
C LEU A 247 -7.66 0.70 -3.42
N LYS A 248 -7.69 1.85 -4.07
CA LYS A 248 -8.91 2.43 -4.62
C LYS A 248 -9.50 1.59 -5.73
N ASP A 249 -8.70 1.24 -6.74
CA ASP A 249 -9.16 0.50 -7.91
C ASP A 249 -9.51 -0.96 -7.60
N SER A 250 -8.95 -1.53 -6.51
CA SER A 250 -9.37 -2.82 -5.96
C SER A 250 -10.59 -2.74 -5.03
N GLY A 251 -11.17 -1.55 -4.83
CA GLY A 251 -12.34 -1.32 -3.96
C GLY A 251 -12.05 -1.50 -2.46
N ARG A 252 -10.77 -1.41 -2.05
CA ARG A 252 -10.34 -1.56 -0.65
C ARG A 252 -10.25 -0.24 0.11
N GLN A 253 -10.18 0.86 -0.60
CA GLN A 253 -10.29 2.21 -0.07
C GLN A 253 -11.34 2.96 -0.87
N LYS A 254 -12.24 3.67 -0.18
CA LYS A 254 -13.32 4.42 -0.80
C LYS A 254 -13.12 5.93 -0.66
N GLU A 255 -11.91 6.39 -0.40
CA GLU A 255 -11.63 7.81 -0.27
C GLU A 255 -11.36 8.48 -1.61
N GLY A 256 -11.86 9.71 -1.75
CA GLY A 256 -11.60 10.60 -2.87
C GLY A 256 -12.37 10.27 -4.15
N LEU A 257 -12.21 11.16 -5.14
CA LEU A 257 -12.93 11.04 -6.41
C LEU A 257 -12.38 9.88 -7.26
N ASN A 258 -13.29 9.06 -7.75
CA ASN A 258 -13.02 8.12 -8.82
C ASN A 258 -13.40 8.79 -10.16
N ILE A 259 -12.40 9.20 -10.94
CA ILE A 259 -12.61 9.89 -12.21
C ILE A 259 -12.63 8.86 -13.34
N ILE A 260 -13.79 8.73 -13.97
CA ILE A 260 -13.99 7.87 -15.14
C ILE A 260 -13.95 8.78 -16.36
N SER A 261 -12.98 8.58 -17.25
CA SER A 261 -12.88 9.33 -18.50
C SER A 261 -12.81 8.42 -19.72
N CYS A 262 -13.43 8.83 -20.81
CA CYS A 262 -13.34 8.05 -22.04
C CYS A 262 -11.95 8.22 -22.69
N PRO A 263 -11.45 7.21 -23.42
CA PRO A 263 -10.25 7.38 -24.24
C PRO A 263 -10.51 8.36 -25.37
N THR A 264 -9.48 9.11 -25.76
CA THR A 264 -9.56 10.01 -26.91
C THR A 264 -9.81 9.23 -28.21
N CYS A 265 -10.81 9.64 -28.97
CA CYS A 265 -11.15 9.03 -30.27
C CYS A 265 -11.65 10.10 -31.23
N GLY A 266 -11.94 9.73 -32.52
CA GLY A 266 -12.41 10.64 -33.53
C GLY A 266 -13.79 11.30 -33.32
N ARG A 267 -14.47 10.97 -32.18
CA ARG A 267 -15.75 11.58 -31.79
C ARG A 267 -15.59 12.71 -30.78
N LEU A 268 -14.36 13.05 -30.37
CA LEU A 268 -14.12 14.15 -29.42
C LEU A 268 -14.70 15.46 -29.93
N GLN A 269 -15.34 16.18 -29.00
CA GLN A 269 -15.96 17.50 -29.27
C GLN A 269 -15.28 18.64 -28.49
N ALA A 270 -14.31 18.32 -27.62
CA ALA A 270 -13.56 19.27 -26.78
C ALA A 270 -12.16 18.76 -26.46
N ASP A 271 -11.31 19.57 -25.86
CA ASP A 271 -10.03 19.16 -25.29
C ASP A 271 -10.26 18.38 -23.99
N LEU A 272 -10.58 17.09 -24.11
CA LEU A 272 -10.85 16.21 -22.99
C LEU A 272 -9.65 16.06 -22.08
N MET A 273 -8.42 16.03 -22.61
CA MET A 273 -7.21 15.86 -21.80
C MET A 273 -6.99 17.04 -20.87
N ALA A 274 -7.16 18.26 -21.38
CA ALA A 274 -7.09 19.46 -20.56
C ALA A 274 -8.20 19.49 -19.49
N ALA A 275 -9.43 19.11 -19.86
CA ALA A 275 -10.56 19.07 -18.93
C ALA A 275 -10.33 18.05 -17.79
N VAL A 276 -9.91 16.82 -18.09
CA VAL A 276 -9.61 15.79 -17.08
C VAL A 276 -8.49 16.24 -16.15
N LYS A 277 -7.40 16.77 -16.70
CA LYS A 277 -6.28 17.28 -15.91
C LYS A 277 -6.70 18.39 -14.96
N LEU A 278 -7.52 19.33 -15.42
CA LEU A 278 -8.06 20.42 -14.59
C LEU A 278 -8.95 19.87 -13.45
N VAL A 279 -9.80 18.90 -13.76
CA VAL A 279 -10.64 18.24 -12.75
C VAL A 279 -9.76 17.54 -11.71
N GLU A 280 -8.76 16.75 -12.13
CA GLU A 280 -7.82 16.09 -11.21
C GLU A 280 -7.11 17.10 -10.29
N GLU A 281 -6.62 18.21 -10.85
CA GLU A 281 -5.92 19.25 -10.09
C GLU A 281 -6.83 19.94 -9.07
N LYS A 282 -8.05 20.31 -9.48
CA LYS A 282 -9.02 21.04 -8.65
C LYS A 282 -9.67 20.19 -7.57
N THR A 283 -9.77 18.89 -7.81
CA THR A 283 -10.38 17.96 -6.85
C THR A 283 -9.33 17.22 -5.98
N LYS A 284 -8.06 17.56 -6.13
CA LYS A 284 -6.98 17.01 -5.33
C LYS A 284 -7.19 17.34 -3.85
N GLY A 285 -7.28 16.31 -3.02
CA GLY A 285 -7.46 16.45 -1.56
C GLY A 285 -8.90 16.30 -1.07
N ILE A 286 -9.87 16.15 -1.97
CA ILE A 286 -11.24 15.73 -1.61
C ILE A 286 -11.14 14.28 -1.07
N LYS A 287 -11.66 14.05 0.14
CA LYS A 287 -11.67 12.75 0.80
C LYS A 287 -12.98 12.00 0.62
N GLU A 288 -14.06 12.71 0.36
CA GLU A 288 -15.38 12.15 0.15
C GLU A 288 -15.38 11.20 -1.06
N PRO A 289 -15.91 9.97 -0.91
CA PRO A 289 -15.96 9.02 -2.00
C PRO A 289 -17.01 9.42 -3.03
N LEU A 290 -16.58 9.80 -4.22
CA LEU A 290 -17.45 10.18 -5.35
C LEU A 290 -16.97 9.51 -6.64
N ASN A 291 -17.92 9.01 -7.43
CA ASN A 291 -17.68 8.62 -8.82
C ASN A 291 -18.05 9.79 -9.74
N VAL A 292 -17.08 10.29 -10.48
CA VAL A 292 -17.31 11.35 -11.44
C VAL A 292 -16.93 10.92 -12.84
N SER A 293 -17.70 11.33 -13.84
CA SER A 293 -17.51 10.90 -15.23
C SER A 293 -17.24 12.11 -16.12
N VAL A 294 -16.15 12.05 -16.92
CA VAL A 294 -15.75 13.12 -17.85
C VAL A 294 -15.70 12.55 -19.27
N MET A 295 -16.73 12.87 -20.08
CA MET A 295 -16.95 12.27 -21.40
C MET A 295 -16.78 13.28 -22.51
N GLY A 296 -15.87 13.02 -23.45
CA GLY A 296 -15.56 13.89 -24.59
C GLY A 296 -16.61 13.91 -25.70
N CYS A 297 -17.69 13.13 -25.59
CA CYS A 297 -18.85 13.17 -26.48
C CYS A 297 -20.08 12.56 -25.81
N VAL A 298 -21.27 12.79 -26.36
CA VAL A 298 -22.55 12.32 -25.79
C VAL A 298 -22.82 10.83 -26.00
N VAL A 299 -22.04 10.12 -26.82
CA VAL A 299 -22.36 8.75 -27.25
C VAL A 299 -22.41 7.78 -26.06
N ASN A 300 -21.36 7.76 -25.22
CA ASN A 300 -21.31 6.90 -24.03
C ASN A 300 -21.72 7.63 -22.75
N ALA A 301 -21.86 8.96 -22.82
CA ALA A 301 -22.05 9.80 -21.64
C ALA A 301 -23.28 9.41 -20.81
N ILE A 302 -24.40 9.10 -21.45
CA ILE A 302 -25.65 8.73 -20.74
C ILE A 302 -25.50 7.39 -20.00
N GLY A 303 -24.75 6.46 -20.57
CA GLY A 303 -24.47 5.16 -19.94
C GLY A 303 -23.57 5.30 -18.73
N GLU A 304 -22.46 5.99 -18.87
CA GLU A 304 -21.48 6.23 -17.80
C GLU A 304 -22.02 7.14 -16.69
N ALA A 305 -22.88 8.11 -17.03
CA ALA A 305 -23.51 8.99 -16.06
C ALA A 305 -24.46 8.25 -15.10
N LYS A 306 -25.02 7.10 -15.50
CA LYS A 306 -25.87 6.30 -14.58
C LYS A 306 -25.09 5.66 -13.43
N GLY A 307 -23.80 5.45 -13.62
CA GLY A 307 -22.91 4.90 -12.59
C GLY A 307 -22.11 5.96 -11.85
N ALA A 308 -22.23 7.24 -12.25
CA ALA A 308 -21.52 8.35 -11.65
C ALA A 308 -22.45 9.23 -10.79
N ASP A 309 -21.90 9.78 -9.70
CA ASP A 309 -22.62 10.77 -8.89
C ASP A 309 -22.79 12.08 -9.64
N VAL A 310 -21.71 12.54 -10.31
CA VAL A 310 -21.73 13.72 -11.18
C VAL A 310 -21.01 13.39 -12.50
N ALA A 311 -21.58 13.81 -13.62
CA ALA A 311 -21.01 13.57 -14.95
C ALA A 311 -21.05 14.82 -15.82
N ILE A 312 -20.00 15.00 -16.65
CA ILE A 312 -19.93 16.00 -17.70
C ILE A 312 -19.80 15.31 -19.07
N ALA A 313 -20.54 15.78 -20.05
CA ALA A 313 -20.44 15.33 -21.42
C ALA A 313 -20.32 16.52 -22.36
N PHE A 314 -19.25 16.51 -23.17
CA PHE A 314 -19.01 17.54 -24.17
C PHE A 314 -19.77 17.25 -25.47
N GLY A 315 -20.28 18.30 -26.09
CA GLY A 315 -20.88 18.34 -27.42
C GLY A 315 -20.22 19.43 -28.27
N LYS A 316 -20.74 19.67 -29.46
CA LYS A 316 -20.19 20.67 -30.39
C LYS A 316 -20.44 22.08 -29.90
N GLY A 317 -19.44 22.70 -29.23
CA GLY A 317 -19.51 24.05 -28.66
C GLY A 317 -20.41 24.19 -27.41
N ASN A 318 -20.99 23.12 -26.95
CA ASN A 318 -21.81 23.05 -25.75
C ASN A 318 -21.64 21.68 -25.06
N GLY A 319 -22.34 21.47 -23.95
CA GLY A 319 -22.36 20.17 -23.29
C GLY A 319 -23.43 20.09 -22.23
N MET A 320 -23.40 19.02 -21.48
CA MET A 320 -24.35 18.78 -20.41
C MET A 320 -23.66 18.29 -19.15
N ILE A 321 -24.26 18.62 -18.03
CA ILE A 321 -23.90 18.10 -16.72
C ILE A 321 -25.07 17.26 -16.23
N MET A 322 -24.73 16.11 -15.66
CA MET A 322 -25.70 15.16 -15.13
C MET A 322 -25.36 14.85 -13.67
N ARG A 323 -26.39 14.61 -12.89
CA ARG A 323 -26.30 14.19 -11.50
C ARG A 323 -27.14 12.93 -11.32
N HIS A 324 -26.53 11.85 -10.86
CA HIS A 324 -27.18 10.53 -10.75
C HIS A 324 -27.90 10.08 -12.04
N GLY A 325 -27.32 10.42 -13.20
CA GLY A 325 -27.84 10.07 -14.52
C GLY A 325 -28.89 11.04 -15.08
N GLU A 326 -29.33 12.05 -14.34
CA GLU A 326 -30.28 13.08 -14.78
C GLU A 326 -29.56 14.36 -15.23
N VAL A 327 -30.00 14.95 -16.34
CA VAL A 327 -29.41 16.19 -16.84
C VAL A 327 -29.86 17.38 -15.97
N VAL A 328 -28.90 18.01 -15.30
CA VAL A 328 -29.14 19.19 -14.43
C VAL A 328 -28.79 20.50 -15.10
N ALA A 329 -27.91 20.50 -16.11
CA ALA A 329 -27.55 21.70 -16.86
C ALA A 329 -27.15 21.39 -18.30
N ARG A 330 -27.39 22.38 -19.20
CA ARG A 330 -26.83 22.41 -20.56
C ARG A 330 -26.20 23.79 -20.76
N LEU A 331 -24.95 23.86 -21.11
CA LEU A 331 -24.16 25.07 -21.08
C LEU A 331 -23.19 25.13 -22.28
N PRO A 332 -22.71 26.34 -22.66
CA PRO A 332 -21.57 26.49 -23.54
C PRO A 332 -20.34 25.78 -23.00
N GLU A 333 -19.45 25.29 -23.88
CA GLU A 333 -18.23 24.57 -23.52
C GLU A 333 -17.36 25.33 -22.51
N SER A 334 -17.27 26.66 -22.64
CA SER A 334 -16.48 27.52 -21.75
C SER A 334 -16.91 27.55 -20.30
N GLU A 335 -18.14 27.16 -20.00
CA GLU A 335 -18.74 27.19 -18.65
C GLU A 335 -18.86 25.79 -18.03
N LEU A 336 -18.63 24.74 -18.82
CA LEU A 336 -18.93 23.36 -18.43
C LEU A 336 -18.08 22.86 -17.27
N VAL A 337 -16.76 23.10 -17.32
CA VAL A 337 -15.84 22.54 -16.29
C VAL A 337 -16.06 23.23 -14.95
N ASP A 338 -16.25 24.55 -14.94
CA ASP A 338 -16.50 25.30 -13.71
C ASP A 338 -17.82 24.87 -13.06
N ARG A 339 -18.88 24.72 -13.88
CA ARG A 339 -20.16 24.22 -13.39
C ARG A 339 -20.07 22.77 -12.90
N PHE A 340 -19.29 21.92 -13.57
CA PHE A 340 -19.07 20.55 -13.15
C PHE A 340 -18.39 20.46 -11.78
N LEU A 341 -17.35 21.27 -11.55
CA LEU A 341 -16.70 21.38 -10.24
C LEU A 341 -17.65 21.85 -9.14
N GLN A 342 -18.52 22.81 -9.47
CA GLN A 342 -19.55 23.28 -8.54
C GLN A 342 -20.56 22.17 -8.18
N GLU A 343 -20.97 21.35 -9.16
CA GLU A 343 -21.88 20.22 -8.89
C GLU A 343 -21.19 19.12 -8.03
N ILE A 344 -19.87 18.92 -8.19
CA ILE A 344 -19.10 18.05 -7.29
C ILE A 344 -19.14 18.59 -5.85
N ASP A 345 -18.89 19.86 -5.65
CA ASP A 345 -18.94 20.51 -4.33
C ASP A 345 -20.33 20.42 -3.70
N ASP A 346 -21.38 20.63 -4.51
CA ASP A 346 -22.77 20.57 -4.05
C ASP A 346 -23.18 19.13 -3.71
N GLU A 347 -22.69 18.15 -4.45
CA GLU A 347 -22.89 16.73 -4.14
C GLU A 347 -22.24 16.36 -2.80
N ILE A 348 -21.01 16.82 -2.56
CA ILE A 348 -20.31 16.62 -1.28
C ILE A 348 -21.11 17.21 -0.13
N LYS A 349 -21.54 18.47 -0.25
CA LYS A 349 -22.35 19.15 0.78
C LYS A 349 -23.68 18.44 1.05
N SER A 350 -24.27 17.79 0.05
CA SER A 350 -25.54 17.08 0.22
C SER A 350 -25.42 15.77 0.99
N ARG A 351 -24.19 15.24 1.14
CA ARG A 351 -23.90 13.98 1.86
C ARG A 351 -23.45 14.16 3.31
N GLY A 352 -23.02 15.36 3.67
CA GLY A 352 -22.58 15.74 5.04
C GLY A 352 -23.65 16.48 5.78
#